data_0d3833991755fbac019120741aa92747
#
_entry.id   0d3833991755fbac019120741aa92747
#
_cell.length_a   1.000
_cell.length_b   1.000
_cell.length_c   1.000
_cell.angle_alpha   90.00
_cell.angle_beta   90.00
_cell.angle_gamma   90.00
#
_symmetry.space_group_name_H-M   'P 1'
#
loop_
_entity.id
_entity.type
_entity.pdbx_description
1 polymer ?
#
loop_
_entity_poly.entity_id
_entity_poly.type
_entity_poly.pdbx_seq_one_letter_code
_entity_poly.pdbx_strand_id
1 'polypeptide(L)'
;MSSVNFKGNPVKLKGNSVEVGADAPKVELKAKDLSAIEIGAAGKTQIVLSLPSLDTPVCATEAREFNKKVASYNGAEVVVVSMDLPFAMGRFCSTEGIENLSVASDFVAKEFGEKYGVLIGEGPLEGLLARAVFVIKDGKIAYKELVSEVTEMPDIAKLDAFFGGSSCCGGCGCH
;
A
#
# COMPACT_ATOMS: atom_id res chain seq x y z
N MET A 1 1.65 0.13 20.52
CA MET A 1 2.57 -0.11 19.40
C MET A 1 2.13 -1.35 18.65
N SER A 2 2.02 -1.26 17.34
CA SER A 2 1.57 -2.39 16.53
C SER A 2 2.71 -3.37 16.26
N SER A 3 2.35 -4.60 15.92
CA SER A 3 3.33 -5.61 15.53
C SER A 3 2.75 -6.47 14.41
N VAL A 4 3.63 -7.09 13.65
CA VAL A 4 3.30 -8.09 12.65
C VAL A 4 4.25 -9.26 12.84
N ASN A 5 4.02 -10.35 12.09
CA ASN A 5 4.92 -11.49 12.16
C ASN A 5 5.76 -11.57 10.88
N PHE A 6 6.99 -12.01 11.03
CA PHE A 6 7.84 -12.37 9.91
C PHE A 6 8.26 -13.82 10.10
N LYS A 7 7.78 -14.70 9.23
CA LYS A 7 7.99 -16.16 9.33
C LYS A 7 7.63 -16.68 10.71
N GLY A 8 6.50 -16.22 11.21
CA GLY A 8 5.97 -16.65 12.52
C GLY A 8 6.56 -15.92 13.73
N ASN A 9 7.56 -15.08 13.55
CA ASN A 9 8.20 -14.35 14.66
C ASN A 9 7.70 -12.93 14.73
N PRO A 10 7.22 -12.46 15.90
CA PRO A 10 6.70 -11.10 16.01
C PRO A 10 7.79 -10.05 15.85
N VAL A 11 7.49 -9.00 15.11
CA VAL A 11 8.36 -7.83 14.95
C VAL A 11 7.53 -6.57 15.19
N LYS A 12 8.11 -5.62 15.88
CA LYS A 12 7.43 -4.38 16.26
C LYS A 12 7.48 -3.37 15.14
N LEU A 13 6.41 -2.60 15.03
CA LEU A 13 6.33 -1.49 14.09
C LEU A 13 6.57 -0.18 14.82
N LYS A 14 7.22 0.75 14.14
CA LYS A 14 7.44 2.12 14.63
C LYS A 14 6.41 3.07 14.05
N GLY A 15 6.25 4.20 14.72
CA GLY A 15 5.40 5.27 14.22
C GLY A 15 4.00 5.24 14.79
N ASN A 16 3.16 6.08 14.24
CA ASN A 16 1.79 6.30 14.71
C ASN A 16 0.82 5.53 13.83
N SER A 17 0.10 4.59 14.42
CA SER A 17 -0.96 3.87 13.69
C SER A 17 -2.06 4.83 13.27
N VAL A 18 -2.56 4.70 12.04
CA VAL A 18 -3.73 5.43 11.58
C VAL A 18 -4.94 4.51 11.65
N GLU A 19 -6.12 5.11 11.86
CA GLU A 19 -7.36 4.36 11.98
C GLU A 19 -8.36 4.81 10.93
N VAL A 20 -9.30 3.93 10.59
CA VAL A 20 -10.39 4.26 9.67
C VAL A 20 -11.19 5.42 10.25
N GLY A 21 -11.47 6.41 9.43
CA GLY A 21 -12.18 7.63 9.82
C GLY A 21 -11.28 8.79 10.19
N ALA A 22 -10.01 8.54 10.43
CA ALA A 22 -9.05 9.61 10.75
C ALA A 22 -8.55 10.30 9.48
N ASP A 23 -7.98 11.48 9.65
CA ASP A 23 -7.32 12.17 8.54
C ASP A 23 -6.09 11.38 8.12
N ALA A 24 -5.91 11.23 6.81
CA ALA A 24 -4.73 10.59 6.26
C ALA A 24 -3.54 11.54 6.35
N PRO A 25 -2.43 11.15 6.98
CA PRO A 25 -1.25 12.00 7.01
C PRO A 25 -0.75 12.28 5.61
N LYS A 26 -0.43 13.53 5.33
CA LYS A 26 0.13 13.93 4.04
C LYS A 26 1.62 13.65 4.04
N VAL A 27 2.08 12.90 3.04
CA VAL A 27 3.50 12.65 2.85
C VAL A 27 3.84 12.81 1.38
N GLU A 28 5.06 13.22 1.10
CA GLU A 28 5.57 13.35 -0.25
C GLU A 28 6.66 12.30 -0.46
N LEU A 29 6.50 11.48 -1.48
CA LEU A 29 7.40 10.37 -1.79
C LEU A 29 8.04 10.58 -3.16
N LYS A 30 9.07 9.80 -3.46
CA LYS A 30 9.76 9.85 -4.76
C LYS A 30 9.23 8.78 -5.69
N ALA A 31 8.70 9.23 -6.84
CA ALA A 31 8.30 8.30 -7.89
C ALA A 31 9.53 7.72 -8.60
N LYS A 32 9.30 6.73 -9.47
CA LYS A 32 10.39 6.06 -10.20
C LYS A 32 11.20 7.01 -11.09
N ASP A 33 10.61 8.13 -11.50
CA ASP A 33 11.30 9.15 -12.30
C ASP A 33 11.84 10.31 -11.45
N LEU A 34 11.84 10.13 -10.12
CA LEU A 34 12.30 11.09 -9.11
C LEU A 34 11.35 12.28 -8.92
N SER A 35 10.20 12.28 -9.56
CA SER A 35 9.18 13.29 -9.30
C SER A 35 8.48 13.02 -7.98
N ALA A 36 7.73 14.00 -7.48
CA ALA A 36 7.02 13.87 -6.21
C ALA A 36 5.66 13.19 -6.41
N ILE A 37 5.32 12.29 -5.48
CA ILE A 37 3.97 11.72 -5.37
C ILE A 37 3.47 12.05 -3.97
N GLU A 38 2.30 12.70 -3.89
CA GLU A 38 1.69 13.02 -2.61
C GLU A 38 0.71 11.93 -2.19
N ILE A 39 0.83 11.45 -0.96
CA ILE A 39 -0.11 10.52 -0.34
C ILE A 39 -0.95 11.31 0.64
N GLY A 40 -2.26 11.08 0.66
CA GLY A 40 -3.17 11.73 1.59
C GLY A 40 -3.78 13.01 1.05
N ALA A 41 -3.69 13.26 -0.24
CA ALA A 41 -4.25 14.46 -0.85
C ALA A 41 -5.77 14.45 -0.83
N ALA A 42 -6.38 15.63 -0.62
CA ALA A 42 -7.82 15.80 -0.73
C ALA A 42 -8.25 15.75 -2.20
N GLY A 43 -9.54 15.47 -2.43
CA GLY A 43 -10.14 15.54 -3.75
C GLY A 43 -9.92 14.32 -4.64
N LYS A 44 -9.32 13.26 -4.13
CA LYS A 44 -9.13 12.04 -4.90
C LYS A 44 -9.15 10.81 -4.00
N THR A 45 -9.27 9.64 -4.63
CA THR A 45 -9.21 8.36 -3.93
C THR A 45 -7.89 7.69 -4.29
N GLN A 46 -7.15 7.27 -3.28
CA GLN A 46 -5.90 6.55 -3.44
C GLN A 46 -6.00 5.20 -2.74
N ILE A 47 -5.51 4.15 -3.41
CA ILE A 47 -5.26 2.85 -2.79
C ILE A 47 -3.75 2.77 -2.59
N VAL A 48 -3.31 2.76 -1.34
CA VAL A 48 -1.89 2.77 -1.02
C VAL A 48 -1.50 1.40 -0.49
N LEU A 49 -0.54 0.77 -1.17
CA LEU A 49 -0.05 -0.56 -0.83
C LEU A 49 1.37 -0.42 -0.32
N SER A 50 1.59 -0.67 0.96
CA SER A 50 2.96 -0.73 1.47
C SER A 50 3.44 -2.17 1.47
N LEU A 51 4.73 -2.37 1.21
CA LEU A 51 5.34 -3.69 1.16
C LEU A 51 6.83 -3.60 1.43
N PRO A 52 7.47 -4.71 1.84
CA PRO A 52 8.90 -4.67 2.17
C PRO A 52 9.80 -4.37 0.97
N SER A 53 9.61 -5.05 -0.16
CA SER A 53 10.43 -4.81 -1.34
C SER A 53 9.82 -5.49 -2.56
N LEU A 54 9.84 -4.78 -3.69
CA LEU A 54 9.39 -5.34 -4.98
C LEU A 54 10.26 -6.51 -5.45
N ASP A 55 11.46 -6.65 -4.90
CA ASP A 55 12.36 -7.76 -5.25
C ASP A 55 12.04 -9.07 -4.54
N THR A 56 10.95 -9.13 -3.75
CA THR A 56 10.54 -10.37 -3.11
C THR A 56 9.37 -11.00 -3.89
N PRO A 57 9.26 -12.35 -3.92
CA PRO A 57 8.22 -13.01 -4.73
C PRO A 57 6.79 -12.60 -4.38
N VAL A 58 6.47 -12.50 -3.09
CA VAL A 58 5.11 -12.14 -2.67
C VAL A 58 4.78 -10.71 -3.06
N CYS A 59 5.72 -9.78 -2.88
CA CYS A 59 5.52 -8.39 -3.25
C CYS A 59 5.37 -8.21 -4.75
N ALA A 60 6.17 -8.94 -5.54
CA ALA A 60 6.04 -8.89 -6.99
C ALA A 60 4.69 -9.42 -7.44
N THR A 61 4.22 -10.52 -6.84
CA THR A 61 2.89 -11.07 -7.13
C THR A 61 1.80 -10.07 -6.76
N GLU A 62 1.90 -9.45 -5.60
CA GLU A 62 0.94 -8.43 -5.17
C GLU A 62 0.85 -7.29 -6.19
N ALA A 63 2.00 -6.76 -6.60
CA ALA A 63 2.02 -5.66 -7.56
C ALA A 63 1.40 -6.07 -8.90
N ARG A 64 1.70 -7.28 -9.39
CA ARG A 64 1.11 -7.76 -10.64
C ARG A 64 -0.41 -7.91 -10.55
N GLU A 65 -0.91 -8.45 -9.43
CA GLU A 65 -2.36 -8.63 -9.24
C GLU A 65 -3.08 -7.30 -9.19
N PHE A 66 -2.55 -6.33 -8.46
CA PHE A 66 -3.16 -5.00 -8.41
C PHE A 66 -3.08 -4.28 -9.74
N ASN A 67 -2.00 -4.47 -10.50
CA ASN A 67 -1.89 -3.86 -11.83
C ASN A 67 -3.02 -4.33 -12.75
N LYS A 68 -3.42 -5.59 -12.65
CA LYS A 68 -4.54 -6.13 -13.43
C LYS A 68 -5.88 -5.59 -12.96
N LYS A 69 -6.02 -5.31 -11.68
CA LYS A 69 -7.30 -4.95 -11.07
C LYS A 69 -7.57 -3.46 -10.99
N VAL A 70 -6.60 -2.62 -11.32
CA VAL A 70 -6.70 -1.18 -11.08
C VAL A 70 -7.95 -0.57 -11.73
N ALA A 71 -8.33 -1.05 -12.90
CA ALA A 71 -9.50 -0.53 -13.60
C ALA A 71 -10.81 -0.81 -12.86
N SER A 72 -10.85 -1.82 -11.99
CA SER A 72 -12.06 -2.18 -11.24
C SER A 72 -12.24 -1.34 -9.97
N TYR A 73 -11.33 -0.43 -9.67
CA TYR A 73 -11.36 0.36 -8.44
C TYR A 73 -11.89 1.79 -8.66
N ASN A 74 -12.81 1.95 -9.61
CA ASN A 74 -13.59 3.18 -9.79
C ASN A 74 -12.73 4.45 -9.96
N GLY A 75 -11.63 4.34 -10.71
CA GLY A 75 -10.78 5.48 -10.99
C GLY A 75 -9.84 5.86 -9.85
N ALA A 76 -9.73 5.04 -8.82
CA ALA A 76 -8.77 5.29 -7.75
C ALA A 76 -7.33 5.18 -8.29
N GLU A 77 -6.46 6.01 -7.76
CA GLU A 77 -5.03 5.92 -8.03
C GLU A 77 -4.43 4.84 -7.13
N VAL A 78 -3.75 3.86 -7.70
CA VAL A 78 -3.09 2.81 -6.91
C VAL A 78 -1.61 3.15 -6.82
N VAL A 79 -1.10 3.31 -5.59
CA VAL A 79 0.29 3.66 -5.33
C VAL A 79 0.93 2.56 -4.48
N VAL A 80 2.00 1.98 -4.99
CA VAL A 80 2.79 1.00 -4.24
C VAL A 80 3.95 1.72 -3.58
N VAL A 81 4.10 1.55 -2.27
CA VAL A 81 5.12 2.23 -1.48
C VAL A 81 6.08 1.22 -0.87
N SER A 82 7.36 1.42 -1.04
CA SER A 82 8.39 0.60 -0.41
C SER A 82 9.64 1.43 -0.16
N MET A 83 10.66 0.79 0.43
CA MET A 83 11.98 1.42 0.63
C MET A 83 12.91 1.18 -0.54
N ASP A 84 12.46 0.48 -1.61
CA ASP A 84 13.25 0.31 -2.81
C ASP A 84 13.60 1.68 -3.39
N LEU A 85 14.79 1.79 -3.97
CA LEU A 85 15.17 3.03 -4.62
C LEU A 85 14.33 3.25 -5.90
N PRO A 86 14.08 4.51 -6.27
CA PRO A 86 13.29 4.79 -7.48
C PRO A 86 13.81 4.09 -8.74
N PHE A 87 15.13 3.95 -8.87
CA PHE A 87 15.73 3.26 -10.01
C PHE A 87 15.36 1.78 -10.06
N ALA A 88 15.39 1.11 -8.89
CA ALA A 88 14.98 -0.28 -8.80
C ALA A 88 13.50 -0.46 -9.10
N MET A 89 12.68 0.48 -8.63
CA MET A 89 11.25 0.49 -8.93
C MET A 89 10.99 0.60 -10.43
N GLY A 90 11.71 1.48 -11.10
CA GLY A 90 11.59 1.66 -12.55
C GLY A 90 11.95 0.40 -13.30
N ARG A 91 13.02 -0.27 -12.88
CA ARG A 91 13.43 -1.54 -13.49
C ARG A 91 12.38 -2.63 -13.28
N PHE A 92 11.83 -2.71 -12.07
CA PHE A 92 10.77 -3.67 -11.77
C PHE A 92 9.56 -3.45 -12.67
N CYS A 93 9.08 -2.21 -12.76
CA CYS A 93 7.91 -1.90 -13.59
C CYS A 93 8.15 -2.24 -15.05
N SER A 94 9.34 -1.93 -15.56
CA SER A 94 9.70 -2.22 -16.94
C SER A 94 9.75 -3.72 -17.20
N THR A 95 10.40 -4.48 -16.31
CA THR A 95 10.56 -5.92 -16.45
C THR A 95 9.22 -6.66 -16.34
N GLU A 96 8.35 -6.22 -15.41
CA GLU A 96 7.09 -6.91 -15.14
C GLU A 96 5.90 -6.37 -15.92
N GLY A 97 6.11 -5.35 -16.75
CA GLY A 97 5.01 -4.75 -17.49
C GLY A 97 3.99 -4.01 -16.63
N ILE A 98 4.44 -3.43 -15.53
CA ILE A 98 3.56 -2.70 -14.60
C ILE A 98 3.39 -1.27 -15.13
N GLU A 99 2.22 -0.95 -15.67
CA GLU A 99 1.95 0.35 -16.27
C GLU A 99 0.81 1.12 -15.61
N ASN A 100 -0.05 0.40 -14.87
CA ASN A 100 -1.27 0.99 -14.33
C ASN A 100 -1.16 1.38 -12.86
N LEU A 101 -0.03 1.11 -12.23
CA LEU A 101 0.25 1.49 -10.86
C LEU A 101 1.28 2.60 -10.83
N SER A 102 1.16 3.47 -9.83
CA SER A 102 2.26 4.36 -9.47
C SER A 102 3.11 3.65 -8.43
N VAL A 103 4.41 3.87 -8.47
CA VAL A 103 5.33 3.35 -7.45
C VAL A 103 6.04 4.53 -6.81
N ALA A 104 6.20 4.46 -5.50
CA ALA A 104 6.76 5.55 -4.72
C ALA A 104 7.69 5.02 -3.64
N SER A 105 8.84 5.68 -3.47
CA SER A 105 9.84 5.27 -2.51
C SER A 105 9.83 6.16 -1.29
N ASP A 106 9.87 5.54 -0.13
CA ASP A 106 9.92 6.23 1.17
C ASP A 106 11.35 6.30 1.72
N PHE A 107 12.35 6.14 0.83
CA PHE A 107 13.75 6.02 1.26
C PHE A 107 14.33 7.30 1.85
N VAL A 108 13.83 8.47 1.46
CA VAL A 108 14.44 9.74 1.84
C VAL A 108 14.31 10.01 3.33
N ALA A 109 13.07 10.07 3.83
CA ALA A 109 12.81 10.44 5.22
C ALA A 109 12.08 9.37 6.01
N LYS A 110 11.67 8.27 5.38
CA LYS A 110 10.87 7.21 6.00
C LYS A 110 9.57 7.75 6.60
N GLU A 111 9.09 8.85 6.06
CA GLU A 111 7.97 9.59 6.61
C GLU A 111 6.67 8.84 6.50
N PHE A 112 6.46 8.14 5.38
CA PHE A 112 5.27 7.31 5.22
C PHE A 112 5.25 6.20 6.27
N GLY A 113 6.35 5.48 6.42
CA GLY A 113 6.45 4.40 7.40
C GLY A 113 6.12 4.86 8.81
N GLU A 114 6.64 6.02 9.20
CA GLU A 114 6.42 6.55 10.53
C GLU A 114 5.01 7.11 10.73
N LYS A 115 4.51 7.88 9.77
CA LYS A 115 3.20 8.53 9.91
C LYS A 115 2.04 7.55 9.75
N TYR A 116 2.24 6.45 9.02
CA TYR A 116 1.21 5.42 8.84
C TYR A 116 1.42 4.21 9.76
N GLY A 117 2.48 4.21 10.56
CA GLY A 117 2.71 3.16 11.56
C GLY A 117 3.09 1.81 10.99
N VAL A 118 3.74 1.79 9.83
CA VAL A 118 4.10 0.54 9.14
C VAL A 118 5.61 0.34 9.00
N LEU A 119 6.41 1.18 9.64
CA LEU A 119 7.87 1.02 9.59
C LEU A 119 8.29 -0.11 10.52
N ILE A 120 8.95 -1.13 9.98
CA ILE A 120 9.42 -2.25 10.79
C ILE A 120 10.60 -1.78 11.64
N GLY A 121 10.49 -1.95 12.95
CA GLY A 121 11.43 -1.38 13.91
C GLY A 121 12.44 -2.33 14.49
N GLU A 122 12.37 -3.62 14.14
CA GLU A 122 13.31 -4.61 14.66
C GLU A 122 13.36 -5.84 13.76
N GLY A 123 14.35 -6.69 13.98
CA GLY A 123 14.49 -7.96 13.28
C GLY A 123 15.16 -7.82 11.93
N PRO A 124 15.15 -8.91 11.14
CA PRO A 124 15.86 -8.92 9.85
C PRO A 124 15.33 -7.92 8.82
N LEU A 125 14.08 -7.49 8.96
CA LEU A 125 13.46 -6.54 8.05
C LEU A 125 13.43 -5.12 8.60
N GLU A 126 14.19 -4.83 9.65
CA GLU A 126 14.23 -3.50 10.23
C GLU A 126 14.54 -2.44 9.18
N GLY A 127 13.76 -1.37 9.17
CA GLY A 127 13.90 -0.29 8.19
C GLY A 127 13.05 -0.44 6.95
N LEU A 128 12.42 -1.60 6.75
CA LEU A 128 11.50 -1.82 5.65
C LEU A 128 10.06 -1.54 6.10
N LEU A 129 9.14 -1.53 5.15
CA LEU A 129 7.72 -1.32 5.45
C LEU A 129 7.01 -2.66 5.62
N ALA A 130 6.08 -2.72 6.56
CA ALA A 130 5.18 -3.86 6.69
C ALA A 130 4.19 -3.87 5.51
N ARG A 131 3.59 -5.02 5.27
CA ARG A 131 2.60 -5.15 4.20
C ARG A 131 1.24 -4.66 4.72
N ALA A 132 0.73 -3.63 4.06
CA ALA A 132 -0.55 -3.03 4.45
C ALA A 132 -1.26 -2.43 3.24
N VAL A 133 -2.57 -2.28 3.37
CA VAL A 133 -3.42 -1.64 2.36
C VAL A 133 -4.19 -0.51 3.04
N PHE A 134 -4.13 0.67 2.46
CA PHE A 134 -4.93 1.81 2.91
C PHE A 134 -5.73 2.35 1.73
N VAL A 135 -7.00 2.67 1.96
CA VAL A 135 -7.78 3.44 1.00
C VAL A 135 -8.01 4.81 1.59
N ILE A 136 -7.58 5.83 0.86
CA ILE A 136 -7.71 7.22 1.28
C ILE A 136 -8.72 7.88 0.35
N LYS A 137 -9.82 8.36 0.91
CA LYS A 137 -10.84 9.09 0.14
C LYS A 137 -10.90 10.52 0.66
N ASP A 138 -10.61 11.47 -0.23
CA ASP A 138 -10.67 12.89 0.07
C ASP A 138 -9.91 13.24 1.36
N GLY A 139 -8.69 12.71 1.49
CA GLY A 139 -7.80 12.99 2.61
C GLY A 139 -8.12 12.24 3.90
N LYS A 140 -9.03 11.26 3.87
CA LYS A 140 -9.38 10.48 5.06
C LYS A 140 -9.19 9.00 4.82
N ILE A 141 -8.82 8.28 5.88
CA ILE A 141 -8.66 6.83 5.83
C ILE A 141 -10.05 6.18 5.77
N ALA A 142 -10.37 5.56 4.64
CA ALA A 142 -11.66 4.88 4.45
C ALA A 142 -11.56 3.38 4.66
N TYR A 143 -10.37 2.80 4.52
CA TYR A 143 -10.15 1.37 4.66
C TYR A 143 -8.71 1.14 5.09
N LYS A 144 -8.49 0.12 5.91
CA LYS A 144 -7.15 -0.24 6.38
C LYS A 144 -7.07 -1.73 6.57
N GLU A 145 -5.99 -2.32 6.06
CA GLU A 145 -5.62 -3.70 6.39
C GLU A 145 -4.13 -3.73 6.67
N LEU A 146 -3.77 -4.19 7.88
CA LEU A 146 -2.37 -4.49 8.21
C LEU A 146 -2.23 -6.00 8.18
N VAL A 147 -1.46 -6.53 7.22
CA VAL A 147 -1.31 -7.98 7.05
C VAL A 147 -0.48 -8.52 8.21
N SER A 148 -1.03 -9.50 8.93
CA SER A 148 -0.42 -9.99 10.16
C SER A 148 0.88 -10.77 9.94
N GLU A 149 1.05 -11.39 8.77
CA GLU A 149 2.27 -12.11 8.40
C GLU A 149 2.87 -11.48 7.14
N VAL A 150 4.06 -10.91 7.26
CA VAL A 150 4.70 -10.15 6.18
C VAL A 150 4.85 -10.95 4.89
N THR A 151 4.96 -12.27 5.03
CA THR A 151 5.14 -13.16 3.86
C THR A 151 3.83 -13.52 3.17
N GLU A 152 2.68 -13.03 3.64
CA GLU A 152 1.39 -13.33 3.05
C GLU A 152 0.83 -12.14 2.30
N MET A 153 -0.08 -12.43 1.35
CA MET A 153 -0.76 -11.40 0.57
C MET A 153 -1.85 -10.73 1.40
N PRO A 154 -2.18 -9.47 1.10
CA PRO A 154 -3.38 -8.86 1.70
C PRO A 154 -4.65 -9.57 1.22
N ASP A 155 -5.74 -9.35 1.94
CA ASP A 155 -7.05 -9.93 1.57
C ASP A 155 -7.67 -9.10 0.45
N ILE A 156 -7.34 -9.45 -0.78
CA ILE A 156 -7.81 -8.75 -1.95
C ILE A 156 -9.33 -8.82 -2.07
N ALA A 157 -9.94 -9.92 -1.62
CA ALA A 157 -11.40 -10.07 -1.66
C ALA A 157 -12.08 -9.03 -0.77
N LYS A 158 -11.52 -8.71 0.39
CA LYS A 158 -12.08 -7.65 1.24
C LYS A 158 -11.98 -6.29 0.57
N LEU A 159 -10.88 -6.00 -0.10
CA LEU A 159 -10.71 -4.75 -0.80
C LEU A 159 -11.67 -4.66 -1.99
N ASP A 160 -11.81 -5.75 -2.74
CA ASP A 160 -12.77 -5.82 -3.84
C ASP A 160 -14.20 -5.56 -3.34
N ALA A 161 -14.57 -6.16 -2.20
CA ALA A 161 -15.88 -5.95 -1.60
C ALA A 161 -16.08 -4.50 -1.17
N PHE A 162 -15.04 -3.85 -0.68
CA PHE A 162 -15.11 -2.44 -0.30
C PHE A 162 -15.47 -1.55 -1.49
N PHE A 163 -14.91 -1.83 -2.67
CA PHE A 163 -15.17 -1.02 -3.87
C PHE A 163 -16.39 -1.50 -4.66
N GLY A 164 -16.57 -2.80 -4.77
CA GLY A 164 -17.56 -3.39 -5.65
C GLY A 164 -18.78 -3.95 -4.96
N GLY A 165 -18.66 -4.32 -3.70
CA GLY A 165 -19.73 -4.98 -2.99
C GLY A 165 -20.97 -4.14 -2.84
N SER A 166 -20.83 -2.84 -2.84
CA SER A 166 -21.98 -1.93 -2.77
C SER A 166 -22.86 -2.00 -4.02
N SER A 167 -22.31 -2.46 -5.11
CA SER A 167 -23.08 -2.58 -6.36
C SER A 167 -23.77 -3.93 -6.46
N CYS A 168 -23.50 -4.77 -5.56
CA CYS A 168 -24.07 -6.09 -5.57
C CYS A 168 -25.52 -6.09 -5.21
N CYS A 169 -25.70 -5.68 -5.18
CA CYS A 169 -26.71 -5.68 -4.86
C CYS A 169 -27.41 -5.58 -5.69
N GLY A 170 -26.70 -5.51 -5.94
CA GLY A 170 -27.25 -5.34 -6.49
C GLY A 170 -27.57 -5.67 -7.10
N GLY A 171 -27.45 -5.79 -7.02
CA GLY A 171 -27.82 -5.95 -7.44
C GLY A 171 -28.27 -6.45 -7.66
N CYS A 172 -28.23 -6.57 -7.36
CA CYS A 172 -28.65 -6.79 -7.48
C CYS A 172 -29.11 -6.96 -7.68
N GLY A 173 -28.91 -6.96 -7.53
CA GLY A 173 -29.20 -6.91 -7.66
C GLY A 173 -29.55 -6.99 -7.77
N CYS A 174 -29.41 -7.04 -7.59
CA CYS A 174 -29.51 -6.84 -7.70
C CYS A 174 -29.92 -6.81 -7.90
N HIS A 175 -29.84 -6.95 -7.71
CA HIS A 175 -29.92 -6.69 -7.85
C HIS A 175 -30.05 -6.59 -8.07
#